data_12a7459ed4bef7188c8db4327d67fdbe
#
_entry.id   12a7459ed4bef7188c8db4327d67fdbe
#
_cell.length_a   1.000
_cell.length_b   1.000
_cell.length_c   1.000
_cell.angle_alpha   90.00
_cell.angle_beta   90.00
_cell.angle_gamma   90.00
#
_symmetry.space_group_name_H-M   'P 1'
#
loop_
_entity.id
_entity.type
_entity.pdbx_description
1 polymer ?
#
loop_
_entity_poly.entity_id
_entity_poly.type
_entity_poly.pdbx_seq_one_letter_code
_entity_poly.pdbx_strand_id
1 'polypeptide(L)'
;MIKPVLGVWLSYEEAVLNSPFEIASLGWTISVPNEDAYVYRGKGDNWKSWYKVSMPSMDTTLFLDSMAFTLNGDDLYVSSLSFAKSGDKLLLKTDSRKIWRHSNSGTYFIYNLSLGTLTPVSENNKNLRNVKISPDGKLVAYVREDNNLYIYEFKRKRERRLTSSGSKTVLNGHFGWLYEEELTGYDGYR
;
A
#
# COMPACT_ATOMS: atom_id res chain seq x y z
N MET A 1 45.44 8.03 -6.69
CA MET A 1 45.65 9.33 -6.02
C MET A 1 44.25 9.83 -5.61
N ILE A 2 43.88 9.64 -4.34
CA ILE A 2 42.58 10.09 -3.81
C ILE A 2 42.68 11.59 -3.59
N LYS A 3 41.87 12.38 -4.30
CA LYS A 3 41.80 13.83 -4.03
C LYS A 3 41.16 14.01 -2.65
N PRO A 4 41.80 14.83 -1.76
CA PRO A 4 41.16 15.14 -0.49
C PRO A 4 39.86 15.90 -0.77
N VAL A 5 38.75 15.42 -0.19
CA VAL A 5 37.49 16.17 -0.13
C VAL A 5 37.81 17.39 0.74
N LEU A 6 37.76 18.56 0.16
CA LEU A 6 37.86 19.82 0.90
C LEU A 6 36.70 19.84 1.88
N GLY A 7 37.00 19.75 3.17
CA GLY A 7 36.00 19.88 4.23
C GLY A 7 35.38 21.27 4.15
N VAL A 8 34.10 21.35 3.88
CA VAL A 8 33.35 22.60 3.97
C VAL A 8 32.99 22.79 5.44
N TRP A 9 33.54 23.88 6.03
CA TRP A 9 33.17 24.29 7.37
C TRP A 9 31.80 24.96 7.30
N LEU A 10 30.80 24.37 7.97
CA LEU A 10 29.48 24.95 8.09
C LEU A 10 29.41 25.87 9.30
N SER A 11 28.75 27.00 9.16
CA SER A 11 28.38 27.82 10.32
C SER A 11 27.32 27.05 11.16
N TYR A 12 27.14 27.46 12.41
CA TYR A 12 26.10 26.91 13.27
C TYR A 12 24.70 27.05 12.64
N GLU A 13 24.45 28.20 12.03
CA GLU A 13 23.17 28.44 11.32
C GLU A 13 22.98 27.49 10.14
N GLU A 14 23.99 27.28 9.33
CA GLU A 14 23.92 26.34 8.19
C GLU A 14 23.77 24.90 8.67
N ALA A 15 24.48 24.51 9.73
CA ALA A 15 24.42 23.13 10.23
C ALA A 15 23.09 22.79 10.94
N VAL A 16 22.49 23.77 11.64
CA VAL A 16 21.33 23.53 12.52
C VAL A 16 20.03 24.07 11.97
N LEU A 17 20.03 25.25 11.36
CA LEU A 17 18.83 25.93 10.91
C LEU A 17 18.57 25.76 9.41
N ASN A 18 19.63 25.75 8.60
CA ASN A 18 19.56 25.70 7.14
C ASN A 18 20.49 24.59 6.65
N SER A 19 20.18 23.31 6.96
CA SER A 19 21.02 22.20 6.49
C SER A 19 21.21 22.28 4.97
N PRO A 20 22.45 22.55 4.47
CA PRO A 20 22.71 22.58 3.03
C PRO A 20 22.68 21.18 2.40
N PHE A 21 22.53 20.16 3.24
CA PHE A 21 22.42 18.76 2.81
C PHE A 21 20.96 18.32 2.81
N GLU A 22 20.27 18.56 1.73
CA GLU A 22 19.02 17.85 1.47
C GLU A 22 19.36 16.39 1.14
N ILE A 23 19.13 15.51 2.11
CA ILE A 23 19.14 14.08 1.82
C ILE A 23 17.91 13.81 0.98
N ALA A 24 18.11 13.55 -0.30
CA ALA A 24 17.02 13.14 -1.18
C ALA A 24 16.41 11.84 -0.65
N SER A 25 15.28 11.96 0.03
CA SER A 25 14.50 10.79 0.46
C SER A 25 13.65 10.31 -0.71
N LEU A 26 13.77 9.03 -1.05
CA LEU A 26 12.86 8.37 -2.01
C LEU A 26 11.42 8.29 -1.49
N GLY A 27 11.23 8.53 -0.19
CA GLY A 27 9.93 8.32 0.46
C GLY A 27 9.64 6.82 0.64
N TRP A 28 8.38 6.43 0.51
CA TRP A 28 7.98 5.03 0.61
C TRP A 28 8.37 4.26 -0.64
N THR A 29 9.15 3.21 -0.44
CA THR A 29 9.53 2.24 -1.47
C THR A 29 8.89 0.88 -1.16
N ILE A 30 8.58 0.12 -2.21
CA ILE A 30 7.94 -1.19 -2.11
C ILE A 30 8.78 -2.16 -2.94
N SER A 31 9.30 -3.21 -2.33
CA SER A 31 10.06 -4.24 -3.04
C SER A 31 9.18 -4.98 -4.06
N VAL A 32 9.71 -5.22 -5.23
CA VAL A 32 9.06 -6.04 -6.26
C VAL A 32 9.33 -7.52 -5.95
N PRO A 33 8.30 -8.35 -5.81
CA PRO A 33 8.51 -9.78 -5.56
C PRO A 33 9.29 -10.47 -6.68
N ASN A 34 10.24 -11.32 -6.29
CA ASN A 34 11.07 -12.13 -7.20
C ASN A 34 11.97 -11.33 -8.15
N GLU A 35 12.18 -10.05 -7.90
CA GLU A 35 13.10 -9.19 -8.66
C GLU A 35 13.97 -8.38 -7.69
N ASP A 36 15.22 -8.10 -8.09
CA ASP A 36 16.05 -7.13 -7.38
C ASP A 36 15.66 -5.71 -7.82
N ALA A 37 14.48 -5.30 -7.40
CA ALA A 37 13.89 -4.03 -7.77
C ALA A 37 12.95 -3.49 -6.69
N TYR A 38 12.70 -2.21 -6.72
CA TYR A 38 11.65 -1.57 -5.93
C TYR A 38 10.86 -0.56 -6.75
N VAL A 39 9.65 -0.27 -6.31
CA VAL A 39 8.81 0.79 -6.87
C VAL A 39 8.62 1.92 -5.86
N TYR A 40 8.50 3.13 -6.37
CA TYR A 40 8.21 4.32 -5.58
C TYR A 40 7.23 5.24 -6.33
N ARG A 41 6.54 6.09 -5.59
CA ARG A 41 5.65 7.08 -6.16
C ARG A 41 6.45 8.30 -6.64
N GLY A 42 6.13 8.83 -7.81
CA GLY A 42 6.65 10.09 -8.30
C GLY A 42 6.31 11.28 -7.39
N LYS A 43 7.05 12.35 -7.54
CA LYS A 43 6.87 13.61 -6.78
C LYS A 43 6.51 14.76 -7.73
N GLY A 44 6.04 15.87 -7.18
CA GLY A 44 5.64 17.04 -7.96
C GLY A 44 4.53 16.69 -8.95
N ASP A 45 4.70 17.10 -10.20
CA ASP A 45 3.70 16.87 -11.26
C ASP A 45 3.49 15.38 -11.60
N ASN A 46 4.44 14.52 -11.22
CA ASN A 46 4.42 13.08 -11.47
C ASN A 46 3.83 12.26 -10.30
N TRP A 47 3.19 12.88 -9.32
CA TRP A 47 2.71 12.22 -8.11
C TRP A 47 1.69 11.09 -8.33
N LYS A 48 1.05 11.04 -9.51
CA LYS A 48 0.13 9.97 -9.91
C LYS A 48 0.82 8.77 -10.53
N SER A 49 2.09 8.89 -10.89
CA SER A 49 2.88 7.84 -11.55
C SER A 49 3.74 7.08 -10.56
N TRP A 50 3.99 5.81 -10.86
CA TRP A 50 4.89 4.95 -10.11
C TRP A 50 6.06 4.53 -10.98
N TYR A 51 7.24 4.51 -10.41
CA TYR A 51 8.50 4.20 -11.08
C TYR A 51 9.11 2.95 -10.47
N LYS A 52 9.73 2.11 -11.31
CA LYS A 52 10.51 0.95 -10.88
C LYS A 52 12.00 1.26 -11.04
N VAL A 53 12.76 0.93 -10.01
CA VAL A 53 14.22 0.98 -10.01
C VAL A 53 14.76 -0.44 -9.93
N SER A 54 15.57 -0.82 -10.92
CA SER A 54 16.24 -2.11 -10.97
C SER A 54 17.62 -2.05 -10.32
N MET A 55 17.98 -3.06 -9.54
CA MET A 55 19.26 -3.16 -8.85
C MET A 55 20.17 -4.17 -9.57
N PRO A 56 21.49 -4.01 -9.60
CA PRO A 56 22.26 -2.88 -9.05
C PRO A 56 22.42 -1.70 -10.01
N SER A 57 21.88 -1.78 -11.25
CA SER A 57 22.10 -0.76 -12.29
C SER A 57 21.51 0.61 -11.93
N MET A 58 20.54 0.66 -11.03
CA MET A 58 19.75 1.86 -10.67
C MET A 58 18.95 2.45 -11.83
N ASP A 59 18.71 1.64 -12.87
CA ASP A 59 17.86 2.04 -13.99
C ASP A 59 16.43 2.28 -13.53
N THR A 60 15.93 3.47 -13.84
CA THR A 60 14.58 3.88 -13.47
C THR A 60 13.67 3.87 -14.69
N THR A 61 12.56 3.16 -14.59
CA THR A 61 11.55 3.05 -15.63
C THR A 61 10.16 3.41 -15.10
N LEU A 62 9.28 3.91 -15.97
CA LEU A 62 7.88 4.10 -15.61
C LEU A 62 7.26 2.72 -15.36
N PHE A 63 6.71 2.51 -14.17
CA PHE A 63 6.07 1.25 -13.77
C PHE A 63 4.56 1.28 -14.05
N LEU A 64 3.88 2.31 -13.56
CA LEU A 64 2.47 2.58 -13.80
C LEU A 64 2.24 4.08 -13.89
N ASP A 65 1.47 4.51 -14.87
CA ASP A 65 1.02 5.89 -15.01
C ASP A 65 -0.36 6.11 -14.37
N SER A 66 -0.85 7.33 -14.42
CA SER A 66 -2.13 7.70 -13.84
C SER A 66 -3.31 6.96 -14.50
N MET A 67 -3.20 6.56 -15.77
CA MET A 67 -4.27 5.88 -16.51
C MET A 67 -4.54 4.48 -15.95
N ALA A 68 -3.51 3.82 -15.35
CA ALA A 68 -3.66 2.54 -14.70
C ALA A 68 -4.64 2.56 -13.51
N PHE A 69 -4.91 3.74 -12.98
CA PHE A 69 -5.77 3.94 -11.80
C PHE A 69 -7.07 4.67 -12.13
N THR A 70 -7.55 4.57 -13.36
CA THR A 70 -8.82 5.16 -13.79
C THR A 70 -9.91 4.10 -13.79
N LEU A 71 -11.04 4.37 -13.16
CA LEU A 71 -12.22 3.51 -13.14
C LEU A 71 -13.44 4.27 -13.60
N ASN A 72 -14.11 3.80 -14.65
CA ASN A 72 -15.30 4.44 -15.25
C ASN A 72 -15.10 5.91 -15.66
N GLY A 73 -13.87 6.29 -15.99
CA GLY A 73 -13.52 7.68 -16.36
C GLY A 73 -13.05 8.55 -15.20
N ASP A 74 -13.17 8.07 -13.96
CA ASP A 74 -12.72 8.79 -12.78
C ASP A 74 -11.32 8.33 -12.33
N ASP A 75 -10.44 9.27 -12.05
CA ASP A 75 -9.12 9.01 -11.50
C ASP A 75 -9.22 8.58 -10.03
N LEU A 76 -8.64 7.46 -9.68
CA LEU A 76 -8.53 6.99 -8.30
C LEU A 76 -7.27 7.53 -7.63
N TYR A 77 -7.44 8.16 -6.48
CA TYR A 77 -6.31 8.52 -5.63
C TYR A 77 -5.85 7.28 -4.83
N VAL A 78 -4.79 6.64 -5.29
CA VAL A 78 -4.19 5.48 -4.61
C VAL A 78 -3.36 5.96 -3.42
N SER A 79 -3.82 5.70 -2.21
CA SER A 79 -3.12 6.07 -0.96
C SER A 79 -2.01 5.09 -0.59
N SER A 80 -2.18 3.81 -0.93
CA SER A 80 -1.14 2.78 -0.77
C SER A 80 -1.27 1.68 -1.81
N LEU A 81 -0.13 1.01 -2.07
CA LEU A 81 0.01 -0.08 -3.02
C LEU A 81 0.80 -1.20 -2.34
N SER A 82 0.43 -2.45 -2.58
CA SER A 82 1.23 -3.62 -2.19
C SER A 82 1.12 -4.72 -3.24
N PHE A 83 2.20 -5.51 -3.39
CA PHE A 83 2.20 -6.65 -4.29
C PHE A 83 1.58 -7.89 -3.66
N ALA A 84 0.89 -8.70 -4.46
CA ALA A 84 0.77 -10.12 -4.16
C ALA A 84 2.16 -10.76 -4.21
N LYS A 85 2.42 -11.80 -3.40
CA LYS A 85 3.72 -12.48 -3.40
C LYS A 85 4.07 -13.12 -4.75
N SER A 86 3.05 -13.46 -5.54
CA SER A 86 3.20 -13.92 -6.94
C SER A 86 3.80 -12.86 -7.88
N GLY A 87 3.73 -11.58 -7.53
CA GLY A 87 4.26 -10.47 -8.32
C GLY A 87 3.36 -9.99 -9.46
N ASP A 88 2.30 -10.72 -9.80
CA ASP A 88 1.42 -10.44 -10.95
C ASP A 88 0.25 -9.50 -10.66
N LYS A 89 0.00 -9.22 -9.37
CA LYS A 89 -1.11 -8.38 -8.92
C LYS A 89 -0.71 -7.38 -7.85
N LEU A 90 -1.40 -6.26 -7.87
CA LEU A 90 -1.29 -5.20 -6.88
C LEU A 90 -2.60 -5.06 -6.11
N LEU A 91 -2.51 -4.96 -4.80
CA LEU A 91 -3.59 -4.49 -3.95
C LEU A 91 -3.43 -2.97 -3.78
N LEU A 92 -4.41 -2.23 -4.24
CA LEU A 92 -4.47 -0.77 -4.18
C LEU A 92 -5.48 -0.36 -3.12
N LYS A 93 -5.16 0.68 -2.37
CA LYS A 93 -6.05 1.31 -1.40
C LYS A 93 -6.35 2.74 -1.79
N THR A 94 -7.62 3.09 -1.79
CA THR A 94 -8.13 4.45 -1.99
C THR A 94 -8.99 4.86 -0.80
N ASP A 95 -9.45 6.11 -0.75
CA ASP A 95 -10.38 6.62 0.28
C ASP A 95 -10.00 6.23 1.71
N SER A 96 -8.70 6.33 2.00
CA SER A 96 -8.19 5.94 3.32
C SER A 96 -8.75 6.82 4.42
N ARG A 97 -9.41 6.21 5.39
CA ARG A 97 -9.97 6.86 6.58
C ARG A 97 -9.32 6.32 7.83
N LYS A 98 -8.73 7.19 8.62
CA LYS A 98 -8.13 6.83 9.91
C LYS A 98 -9.21 6.37 10.88
N ILE A 99 -8.97 5.28 11.59
CA ILE A 99 -9.83 4.79 12.68
C ILE A 99 -9.18 5.16 14.00
N TRP A 100 -7.96 4.67 14.26
CA TRP A 100 -7.15 4.97 15.42
C TRP A 100 -5.70 5.26 15.01
N ARG A 101 -4.72 5.09 15.89
CA ARG A 101 -3.31 5.44 15.63
C ARG A 101 -2.73 4.71 14.43
N HIS A 102 -2.96 3.41 14.31
CA HIS A 102 -2.38 2.55 13.27
C HIS A 102 -3.43 2.01 12.29
N SER A 103 -4.66 1.78 12.76
CA SER A 103 -5.73 1.23 11.93
C SER A 103 -6.42 2.28 11.08
N ASN A 104 -6.85 1.82 9.93
CA ASN A 104 -7.58 2.60 8.96
C ASN A 104 -8.52 1.70 8.14
N SER A 105 -9.52 2.28 7.52
CA SER A 105 -10.36 1.65 6.53
C SER A 105 -10.15 2.29 5.16
N GLY A 106 -10.70 1.68 4.13
CA GLY A 106 -10.61 2.25 2.78
C GLY A 106 -11.43 1.47 1.77
N THR A 107 -11.35 1.91 0.53
CA THR A 107 -11.82 1.24 -0.67
C THR A 107 -10.63 0.54 -1.30
N TYR A 108 -10.80 -0.71 -1.77
CA TYR A 108 -9.67 -1.48 -2.25
C TYR A 108 -9.92 -2.08 -3.64
N PHE A 109 -8.88 -2.12 -4.44
CA PHE A 109 -8.90 -2.67 -5.79
C PHE A 109 -7.73 -3.64 -5.99
N ILE A 110 -7.91 -4.57 -6.90
CA ILE A 110 -6.82 -5.37 -7.46
C ILE A 110 -6.52 -4.88 -8.87
N TYR A 111 -5.27 -4.55 -9.10
CA TYR A 111 -4.75 -4.29 -10.42
C TYR A 111 -3.97 -5.52 -10.91
N ASN A 112 -4.38 -6.07 -12.04
CA ASN A 112 -3.67 -7.18 -12.70
C ASN A 112 -2.64 -6.59 -13.66
N LEU A 113 -1.36 -6.81 -13.37
CA LEU A 113 -0.25 -6.23 -14.16
C LEU A 113 -0.21 -6.76 -15.60
N SER A 114 -0.54 -8.04 -15.80
CA SER A 114 -0.49 -8.66 -17.14
C SER A 114 -1.66 -8.24 -18.03
N LEU A 115 -2.84 -8.00 -17.42
CA LEU A 115 -4.06 -7.67 -18.16
C LEU A 115 -4.32 -6.16 -18.21
N GLY A 116 -3.63 -5.35 -17.40
CA GLY A 116 -3.90 -3.93 -17.26
C GLY A 116 -5.31 -3.64 -16.72
N THR A 117 -5.88 -4.54 -15.89
CA THR A 117 -7.28 -4.43 -15.45
C THR A 117 -7.37 -4.12 -13.98
N LEU A 118 -8.27 -3.20 -13.64
CA LEU A 118 -8.60 -2.80 -12.26
C LEU A 118 -9.94 -3.42 -11.87
N THR A 119 -9.97 -4.12 -10.72
CA THR A 119 -11.17 -4.81 -10.23
C THR A 119 -11.38 -4.49 -8.75
N PRO A 120 -12.59 -4.09 -8.31
CA PRO A 120 -12.89 -3.92 -6.89
C PRO A 120 -12.76 -5.26 -6.15
N VAL A 121 -12.30 -5.24 -4.89
CA VAL A 121 -12.14 -6.46 -4.07
C VAL A 121 -13.46 -7.04 -3.58
N SER A 122 -14.55 -6.31 -3.71
CA SER A 122 -15.91 -6.82 -3.45
C SER A 122 -16.96 -5.89 -4.06
N GLU A 123 -18.19 -6.36 -4.20
CA GLU A 123 -19.31 -5.52 -4.65
C GLU A 123 -19.59 -4.35 -3.70
N ASN A 124 -19.55 -4.59 -2.39
CA ASN A 124 -19.58 -3.53 -1.37
C ASN A 124 -18.16 -3.22 -0.90
N ASN A 125 -17.45 -2.44 -1.67
CA ASN A 125 -16.01 -2.18 -1.53
C ASN A 125 -15.68 -0.96 -0.65
N LYS A 126 -16.55 -0.57 0.29
CA LYS A 126 -16.36 0.60 1.15
C LYS A 126 -16.00 0.20 2.57
N ASN A 127 -15.18 1.04 3.23
CA ASN A 127 -14.82 0.93 4.65
C ASN A 127 -14.24 -0.44 5.04
N LEU A 128 -13.55 -1.11 4.10
CA LEU A 128 -12.89 -2.38 4.38
C LEU A 128 -11.65 -2.16 5.26
N ARG A 129 -11.40 -3.09 6.19
CA ARG A 129 -10.27 -3.06 7.12
C ARG A 129 -9.38 -4.28 6.94
N ASN A 130 -8.09 -4.12 7.24
CA ASN A 130 -7.10 -5.21 7.26
C ASN A 130 -7.13 -6.07 5.98
N VAL A 131 -7.26 -5.41 4.83
CA VAL A 131 -7.39 -6.10 3.54
C VAL A 131 -6.07 -6.71 3.15
N LYS A 132 -6.09 -8.00 2.81
CA LYS A 132 -4.91 -8.79 2.41
C LYS A 132 -5.18 -9.61 1.17
N ILE A 133 -4.25 -9.58 0.26
CA ILE A 133 -4.24 -10.49 -0.90
C ILE A 133 -3.51 -11.79 -0.53
N SER A 134 -4.05 -12.93 -0.97
CA SER A 134 -3.36 -14.22 -0.79
C SER A 134 -2.03 -14.26 -1.54
N PRO A 135 -1.05 -15.06 -1.09
CA PRO A 135 0.25 -15.15 -1.75
C PRO A 135 0.20 -15.47 -3.24
N ASP A 136 -0.78 -16.28 -3.64
CA ASP A 136 -1.02 -16.67 -5.05
C ASP A 136 -1.94 -15.69 -5.82
N GLY A 137 -2.34 -14.60 -5.19
CA GLY A 137 -3.17 -13.56 -5.79
C GLY A 137 -4.60 -13.98 -6.19
N LYS A 138 -5.10 -15.13 -5.69
CA LYS A 138 -6.44 -15.63 -6.08
C LYS A 138 -7.57 -15.19 -5.17
N LEU A 139 -7.23 -14.88 -3.92
CA LEU A 139 -8.17 -14.49 -2.88
C LEU A 139 -7.80 -13.13 -2.28
N VAL A 140 -8.79 -12.42 -1.80
CA VAL A 140 -8.59 -11.28 -0.89
C VAL A 140 -9.42 -11.50 0.35
N ALA A 141 -8.80 -11.33 1.52
CA ALA A 141 -9.48 -11.34 2.80
C ALA A 141 -9.61 -9.92 3.35
N TYR A 142 -10.68 -9.63 4.06
CA TYR A 142 -10.96 -8.33 4.67
C TYR A 142 -11.99 -8.41 5.78
N VAL A 143 -12.00 -7.39 6.61
CA VAL A 143 -13.00 -7.20 7.66
C VAL A 143 -13.98 -6.10 7.24
N ARG A 144 -15.28 -6.33 7.45
CA ARG A 144 -16.35 -5.36 7.23
C ARG A 144 -16.76 -4.65 8.53
N GLU A 145 -17.61 -3.64 8.40
CA GLU A 145 -18.15 -2.86 9.53
C GLU A 145 -18.94 -3.67 10.55
N ASP A 146 -19.44 -4.86 10.15
CA ASP A 146 -20.09 -5.81 11.05
C ASP A 146 -19.10 -6.63 11.92
N ASN A 147 -17.82 -6.25 11.89
CA ASN A 147 -16.74 -6.93 12.62
C ASN A 147 -16.61 -8.42 12.28
N ASN A 148 -16.91 -8.78 11.03
CA ASN A 148 -16.71 -10.14 10.53
C ASN A 148 -15.67 -10.19 9.42
N LEU A 149 -15.01 -11.34 9.33
CA LEU A 149 -14.01 -11.66 8.32
C LEU A 149 -14.70 -12.25 7.08
N TYR A 150 -14.29 -11.76 5.93
CA TYR A 150 -14.76 -12.17 4.61
C TYR A 150 -13.60 -12.52 3.70
N ILE A 151 -13.86 -13.35 2.70
CA ILE A 151 -12.97 -13.57 1.57
C ILE A 151 -13.71 -13.37 0.26
N TYR A 152 -12.99 -12.86 -0.74
CA TYR A 152 -13.45 -12.76 -2.11
C TYR A 152 -12.55 -13.59 -3.03
N GLU A 153 -13.16 -14.46 -3.85
CA GLU A 153 -12.48 -15.30 -4.84
C GLU A 153 -12.63 -14.71 -6.24
N PHE A 154 -11.54 -14.26 -6.85
CA PHE A 154 -11.60 -13.57 -8.16
C PHE A 154 -12.11 -14.46 -9.29
N LYS A 155 -11.64 -15.71 -9.36
CA LYS A 155 -12.04 -16.64 -10.44
C LYS A 155 -13.56 -16.91 -10.47
N ARG A 156 -14.15 -17.05 -9.28
CA ARG A 156 -15.59 -17.32 -9.14
C ARG A 156 -16.44 -16.08 -8.96
N LYS A 157 -15.80 -14.90 -8.82
CA LYS A 157 -16.44 -13.62 -8.49
C LYS A 157 -17.40 -13.77 -7.30
N ARG A 158 -16.96 -14.47 -6.26
CA ARG A 158 -17.80 -14.84 -5.12
C ARG A 158 -17.19 -14.38 -3.81
N GLU A 159 -18.01 -13.69 -3.03
CA GLU A 159 -17.72 -13.39 -1.63
C GLU A 159 -18.24 -14.51 -0.73
N ARG A 160 -17.50 -14.79 0.33
CA ARG A 160 -17.89 -15.69 1.41
C ARG A 160 -17.53 -15.09 2.75
N ARG A 161 -18.51 -15.04 3.64
CA ARG A 161 -18.32 -14.69 5.04
C ARG A 161 -17.68 -15.86 5.78
N LEU A 162 -16.61 -15.63 6.50
CA LEU A 162 -15.88 -16.65 7.26
C LEU A 162 -16.31 -16.71 8.72
N THR A 163 -16.67 -15.57 9.31
CA THR A 163 -17.13 -15.49 10.71
C THR A 163 -18.51 -14.86 10.78
N SER A 164 -19.30 -15.20 11.78
CA SER A 164 -20.66 -14.71 11.95
C SER A 164 -20.97 -14.17 13.36
N SER A 165 -19.96 -14.17 14.24
CA SER A 165 -20.11 -13.73 15.64
C SER A 165 -19.82 -12.24 15.85
N GLY A 166 -19.44 -11.51 14.79
CA GLY A 166 -19.08 -10.11 14.87
C GLY A 166 -20.17 -9.24 15.50
N SER A 167 -19.79 -8.40 16.44
CA SER A 167 -20.66 -7.49 17.17
C SER A 167 -19.86 -6.28 17.69
N LYS A 168 -20.49 -5.41 18.46
CA LYS A 168 -19.78 -4.30 19.12
C LYS A 168 -18.68 -4.78 20.09
N THR A 169 -18.77 -5.99 20.61
CA THR A 169 -17.86 -6.57 21.59
C THR A 169 -17.07 -7.78 21.08
N VAL A 170 -17.45 -8.36 19.97
CA VAL A 170 -16.76 -9.49 19.33
C VAL A 170 -16.16 -9.01 17.99
N LEU A 171 -14.84 -8.92 17.96
CA LEU A 171 -14.09 -8.38 16.84
C LEU A 171 -13.35 -9.52 16.12
N ASN A 172 -13.81 -9.89 14.93
CA ASN A 172 -13.16 -10.92 14.13
C ASN A 172 -12.21 -10.27 13.11
N GLY A 173 -10.96 -10.71 13.11
CA GLY A 173 -9.93 -10.27 12.16
C GLY A 173 -9.30 -8.91 12.44
N HIS A 174 -9.62 -8.28 13.57
CA HIS A 174 -8.97 -7.08 14.05
C HIS A 174 -9.03 -6.98 15.58
N PHE A 175 -8.25 -6.09 16.16
CA PHE A 175 -8.24 -5.86 17.60
C PHE A 175 -9.00 -4.59 17.99
N GLY A 176 -9.28 -4.43 19.28
CA GLY A 176 -9.85 -3.23 19.85
C GLY A 176 -8.80 -2.15 20.13
N TRP A 177 -9.27 -0.95 20.48
CA TRP A 177 -8.44 0.22 20.69
C TRP A 177 -7.28 -0.01 21.66
N LEU A 178 -7.50 -0.68 22.78
CA LEU A 178 -6.47 -0.94 23.80
C LEU A 178 -5.28 -1.74 23.23
N TYR A 179 -5.56 -2.77 22.45
CA TYR A 179 -4.51 -3.58 21.81
C TYR A 179 -3.71 -2.78 20.78
N GLU A 180 -4.36 -1.87 20.08
CA GLU A 180 -3.68 -1.01 19.11
C GLU A 180 -2.78 0.02 19.78
N GLU A 181 -3.26 0.70 20.81
CA GLU A 181 -2.53 1.79 21.48
C GLU A 181 -1.39 1.28 22.36
N GLU A 182 -1.60 0.20 23.11
CA GLU A 182 -0.63 -0.29 24.09
C GLU A 182 0.29 -1.40 23.51
N LEU A 183 -0.22 -2.23 22.60
CA LEU A 183 0.49 -3.40 22.10
C LEU A 183 0.80 -3.31 20.61
N THR A 184 0.51 -2.17 19.96
CA THR A 184 0.67 -1.95 18.50
C THR A 184 -0.04 -2.99 17.62
N GLY A 185 -0.97 -3.77 18.19
CA GLY A 185 -1.71 -4.82 17.51
C GLY A 185 -3.02 -4.30 16.92
N TYR A 186 -3.16 -4.26 15.60
CA TYR A 186 -4.39 -3.88 14.91
C TYR A 186 -4.90 -4.95 13.92
N ASP A 187 -4.08 -5.95 13.63
CA ASP A 187 -4.28 -6.96 12.61
C ASP A 187 -4.46 -8.34 13.25
N GLY A 188 -5.66 -8.88 13.17
CA GLY A 188 -6.10 -10.09 13.89
C GLY A 188 -6.09 -11.38 13.06
N TYR A 189 -5.54 -11.40 11.83
CA TYR A 189 -5.44 -12.62 11.02
C TYR A 189 -4.28 -12.55 10.02
N ARG A 190 -3.88 -13.72 9.51
CA ARG A 190 -2.84 -13.88 8.48
C ARG A 190 -3.27 -14.84 7.37
#